data_c327e871c72a8f9b2d3305e592f1727b
#
_entry.id   c327e871c72a8f9b2d3305e592f1727b
#
_cell.length_a   1.000
_cell.length_b   1.000
_cell.length_c   1.000
_cell.angle_alpha   90.00
_cell.angle_beta   90.00
_cell.angle_gamma   90.00
#
_symmetry.space_group_name_H-M   'P 1'
#
loop_
_entity.id
_entity.type
_entity.pdbx_description
1 polymer ?
#
loop_
_entity_poly.entity_id
_entity_poly.type
_entity_poly.pdbx_seq_one_letter_code
_entity_poly.pdbx_strand_id
1 'polypeptide(L)'
;MIYRRLVGPVLFRAYGGDAERVHEQTLKSLRTVGRVAPVRAATGALLARHRRPVTVAGIDFPGPVGVAAGLDKNGVAVRSWAALGFGFAELGTVTAKAQPGNDRPRLFRLPESRAIVNRMGFNNAGAAALAERLAAAGVARGNGAVSMPVGISIGKSKVTPLDEAAEDYLTSLRLLAPYADYVAVNVSSPNTPGLRALQDADSLTALLSSLTTEAARSAAGSDPVPVFVKLAPDLTDEALEQAVGVVETSGAAGLIATNTTLSRAGVDPREAARAAEAGGLSGAPLTVRARQVVGFLAARTELPVIGVGGVMSVDDGSALLDAGARLIQLYTGFIYAGPGLVTGLNRRLAERPGLVPTDRRNAA
;
A
#
# COMPACT_ATOMS: atom_id res chain seq x y z
N MET A 1 16.64 16.66 -5.36
CA MET A 1 16.33 18.06 -5.74
C MET A 1 15.76 18.18 -7.16
N ILE A 2 16.32 17.50 -8.16
CA ILE A 2 15.90 17.57 -9.59
C ILE A 2 14.41 17.27 -9.77
N TYR A 3 13.90 16.16 -9.23
CA TYR A 3 12.50 15.80 -9.39
C TYR A 3 11.56 16.91 -8.88
N ARG A 4 11.76 17.39 -7.66
CA ARG A 4 10.87 18.40 -7.05
C ARG A 4 10.90 19.76 -7.77
N ARG A 5 12.05 20.13 -8.37
CA ARG A 5 12.23 21.45 -9.01
C ARG A 5 11.89 21.44 -10.50
N LEU A 6 12.12 20.34 -11.19
CA LEU A 6 11.99 20.26 -12.65
C LEU A 6 10.91 19.27 -13.10
N VAL A 7 11.00 18.01 -12.68
CA VAL A 7 10.11 16.94 -13.20
C VAL A 7 8.71 17.08 -12.64
N GLY A 8 8.56 17.25 -11.32
CA GLY A 8 7.25 17.34 -10.66
C GLY A 8 6.37 18.47 -11.22
N PRO A 9 6.84 19.73 -11.31
CA PRO A 9 6.06 20.83 -11.87
C PRO A 9 5.62 20.60 -13.32
N VAL A 10 6.47 19.99 -14.16
CA VAL A 10 6.12 19.61 -15.54
C VAL A 10 5.02 18.54 -15.54
N LEU A 11 5.19 17.49 -14.76
CA LEU A 11 4.17 16.43 -14.65
C LEU A 11 2.83 16.97 -14.11
N PHE A 12 2.87 17.91 -13.16
CA PHE A 12 1.65 18.47 -12.58
C PHE A 12 0.88 19.38 -13.55
N ARG A 13 1.54 19.95 -14.54
CA ARG A 13 0.91 20.76 -15.62
C ARG A 13 0.57 19.93 -16.85
N ALA A 14 1.20 18.77 -17.03
CA ALA A 14 0.94 17.90 -18.17
C ALA A 14 -0.55 17.53 -18.28
N TYR A 15 -1.00 17.33 -19.49
CA TYR A 15 -2.40 16.94 -19.80
C TYR A 15 -3.45 17.89 -19.20
N GLY A 16 -3.18 19.21 -19.18
CA GLY A 16 -4.10 20.20 -18.61
C GLY A 16 -4.29 20.06 -17.08
N GLY A 17 -3.35 19.42 -16.40
CA GLY A 17 -3.42 19.19 -14.96
C GLY A 17 -4.24 17.97 -14.54
N ASP A 18 -4.72 17.15 -15.48
CA ASP A 18 -5.42 15.90 -15.17
C ASP A 18 -4.49 14.91 -14.44
N ALA A 19 -4.74 14.77 -13.13
CA ALA A 19 -3.90 13.98 -12.24
C ALA A 19 -3.93 12.49 -12.57
N GLU A 20 -5.08 11.95 -12.96
CA GLU A 20 -5.25 10.53 -13.27
C GLU A 20 -4.56 10.19 -14.60
N ARG A 21 -4.69 11.03 -15.61
CA ARG A 21 -4.01 10.85 -16.89
C ARG A 21 -2.49 10.92 -16.77
N VAL A 22 -1.97 11.85 -15.96
CA VAL A 22 -0.53 11.92 -15.62
C VAL A 22 -0.07 10.63 -14.95
N HIS A 23 -0.84 10.13 -14.00
CA HIS A 23 -0.55 8.87 -13.30
C HIS A 23 -0.48 7.68 -14.27
N GLU A 24 -1.49 7.51 -15.13
CA GLU A 24 -1.53 6.44 -16.13
C GLU A 24 -0.32 6.47 -17.09
N GLN A 25 0.06 7.67 -17.57
CA GLN A 25 1.22 7.81 -18.46
C GLN A 25 2.54 7.57 -17.72
N THR A 26 2.63 7.98 -16.46
CA THR A 26 3.81 7.68 -15.63
C THR A 26 3.99 6.17 -15.47
N LEU A 27 2.93 5.41 -15.16
CA LEU A 27 3.00 3.95 -15.07
C LEU A 27 3.40 3.30 -16.41
N LYS A 28 2.88 3.79 -17.55
CA LYS A 28 3.29 3.30 -18.87
C LYS A 28 4.77 3.55 -19.14
N SER A 29 5.27 4.73 -18.77
CA SER A 29 6.71 5.06 -18.88
C SER A 29 7.57 4.17 -17.98
N LEU A 30 7.17 3.96 -16.74
CA LEU A 30 7.84 3.05 -15.82
C LEU A 30 7.83 1.60 -16.35
N ARG A 31 6.72 1.13 -16.93
CA ARG A 31 6.67 -0.19 -17.58
C ARG A 31 7.75 -0.33 -18.65
N THR A 32 7.95 0.71 -19.45
CA THR A 32 9.01 0.70 -20.50
C THR A 32 10.40 0.59 -19.87
N VAL A 33 10.70 1.40 -18.85
CA VAL A 33 11.96 1.33 -18.07
C VAL A 33 12.18 -0.08 -17.50
N GLY A 34 11.14 -0.68 -16.91
CA GLY A 34 11.21 -2.02 -16.31
C GLY A 34 11.46 -3.14 -17.30
N ARG A 35 11.10 -2.97 -18.59
CA ARG A 35 11.34 -3.95 -19.66
C ARG A 35 12.75 -3.94 -20.22
N VAL A 36 13.44 -2.80 -20.16
CA VAL A 36 14.78 -2.63 -20.70
C VAL A 36 15.82 -2.97 -19.62
N ALA A 37 16.35 -4.18 -19.65
CA ALA A 37 17.23 -4.70 -18.59
C ALA A 37 18.43 -3.80 -18.27
N PRO A 38 19.20 -3.25 -19.23
CA PRO A 38 20.30 -2.35 -18.92
C PRO A 38 19.86 -1.07 -18.19
N VAL A 39 18.73 -0.47 -18.60
CA VAL A 39 18.19 0.73 -17.98
C VAL A 39 17.74 0.42 -16.55
N ARG A 40 17.05 -0.70 -16.35
CA ARG A 40 16.63 -1.15 -15.02
C ARG A 40 17.83 -1.39 -14.11
N ALA A 41 18.88 -2.05 -14.59
CA ALA A 41 20.10 -2.31 -13.82
C ALA A 41 20.83 -1.00 -13.44
N ALA A 42 21.04 -0.09 -14.38
CA ALA A 42 21.66 1.20 -14.12
C ALA A 42 20.87 2.05 -13.13
N THR A 43 19.54 2.10 -13.27
CA THR A 43 18.65 2.79 -12.34
C THR A 43 18.75 2.19 -10.93
N GLY A 44 18.75 0.85 -10.82
CA GLY A 44 18.88 0.13 -9.56
C GLY A 44 20.22 0.36 -8.87
N ALA A 45 21.32 0.33 -9.63
CA ALA A 45 22.64 0.63 -9.09
C ALA A 45 22.73 2.05 -8.49
N LEU A 46 21.98 3.00 -9.04
CA LEU A 46 21.96 4.37 -8.54
C LEU A 46 21.02 4.56 -7.35
N LEU A 47 19.79 4.02 -7.41
CA LEU A 47 18.73 4.37 -6.47
C LEU A 47 18.53 3.33 -5.36
N ALA A 48 18.89 2.05 -5.57
CA ALA A 48 18.64 0.97 -4.63
C ALA A 48 19.85 0.62 -3.72
N ARG A 49 20.99 1.27 -3.87
CA ARG A 49 22.28 0.95 -3.22
C ARG A 49 22.28 1.02 -1.67
N HIS A 50 21.33 1.74 -1.08
CA HIS A 50 21.26 1.95 0.37
C HIS A 50 20.20 1.09 1.06
N ARG A 51 19.54 0.18 0.33
CA ARG A 51 18.58 -0.73 0.95
C ARG A 51 19.25 -1.60 2.00
N ARG A 52 18.54 -1.87 3.10
CA ARG A 52 18.97 -2.79 4.16
C ARG A 52 17.90 -3.87 4.31
N PRO A 53 18.27 -5.15 4.21
CA PRO A 53 17.33 -6.25 4.37
C PRO A 53 16.67 -6.24 5.75
N VAL A 54 15.41 -6.67 5.77
CA VAL A 54 14.62 -6.87 6.99
C VAL A 54 13.67 -8.03 6.77
N THR A 55 13.51 -8.89 7.78
CA THR A 55 12.52 -9.98 7.77
C THR A 55 11.31 -9.58 8.58
N VAL A 56 10.11 -9.67 8.00
CA VAL A 56 8.83 -9.35 8.64
C VAL A 56 7.80 -10.40 8.25
N ALA A 57 7.12 -11.00 9.23
CA ALA A 57 6.15 -12.08 9.01
C ALA A 57 6.70 -13.24 8.15
N GLY A 58 7.97 -13.62 8.36
CA GLY A 58 8.64 -14.67 7.58
C GLY A 58 9.04 -14.30 6.16
N ILE A 59 8.84 -13.04 5.73
CA ILE A 59 9.18 -12.56 4.39
C ILE A 59 10.45 -11.72 4.47
N ASP A 60 11.41 -12.02 3.59
CA ASP A 60 12.65 -11.24 3.46
C ASP A 60 12.47 -10.07 2.49
N PHE A 61 12.51 -8.87 3.03
CA PHE A 61 12.44 -7.62 2.26
C PHE A 61 13.85 -7.06 2.05
N PRO A 62 14.30 -6.76 0.83
CA PRO A 62 15.58 -6.11 0.58
C PRO A 62 15.67 -4.68 1.11
N GLY A 63 14.58 -4.13 1.61
CA GLY A 63 14.49 -2.84 2.28
C GLY A 63 13.10 -2.57 2.84
N PRO A 64 12.98 -1.74 3.89
CA PRO A 64 11.72 -1.53 4.61
C PRO A 64 10.79 -0.50 3.95
N VAL A 65 11.18 0.11 2.82
CA VAL A 65 10.39 1.14 2.12
C VAL A 65 9.68 0.54 0.92
N GLY A 66 8.36 0.56 0.90
CA GLY A 66 7.52 -0.03 -0.15
C GLY A 66 6.61 0.95 -0.89
N VAL A 67 6.08 0.47 -1.99
CA VAL A 67 4.99 1.12 -2.74
C VAL A 67 3.67 0.80 -2.06
N ALA A 68 2.84 1.82 -1.80
CA ALA A 68 1.50 1.61 -1.23
C ALA A 68 0.49 1.16 -2.29
N ALA A 69 -0.49 0.35 -1.88
CA ALA A 69 -1.64 0.01 -2.70
C ALA A 69 -2.32 1.23 -3.31
N GLY A 70 -2.82 1.08 -4.51
CA GLY A 70 -3.47 2.13 -5.28
C GLY A 70 -2.54 2.83 -6.28
N LEU A 71 -1.21 2.79 -6.07
CA LEU A 71 -0.26 3.42 -6.97
C LEU A 71 -0.06 2.60 -8.27
N ASP A 72 -0.03 1.28 -8.16
CA ASP A 72 0.03 0.38 -9.32
C ASP A 72 -1.00 -0.75 -9.18
N LYS A 73 -2.26 -0.40 -9.35
CA LYS A 73 -3.38 -1.33 -9.08
C LYS A 73 -3.31 -2.62 -9.89
N ASN A 74 -2.90 -2.51 -11.13
CA ASN A 74 -2.90 -3.62 -12.07
C ASN A 74 -1.50 -4.21 -12.33
N GLY A 75 -0.47 -3.87 -11.53
CA GLY A 75 0.88 -4.39 -11.70
C GLY A 75 1.56 -3.97 -13.00
N VAL A 76 1.21 -2.80 -13.56
CA VAL A 76 1.70 -2.32 -14.85
C VAL A 76 3.21 -2.09 -14.83
N ALA A 77 3.72 -1.59 -13.71
CA ALA A 77 5.13 -1.21 -13.53
C ALA A 77 5.88 -2.14 -12.56
N VAL A 78 5.37 -3.34 -12.27
CA VAL A 78 5.90 -4.24 -11.24
C VAL A 78 7.42 -4.48 -11.35
N ARG A 79 7.97 -4.56 -12.57
CA ARG A 79 9.42 -4.75 -12.81
C ARG A 79 10.26 -3.51 -12.52
N SER A 80 9.67 -2.34 -12.30
CA SER A 80 10.39 -1.07 -12.16
C SER A 80 10.59 -0.62 -10.71
N TRP A 81 9.72 -1.07 -9.81
CA TRP A 81 9.70 -0.55 -8.45
C TRP A 81 10.99 -0.82 -7.68
N ALA A 82 11.54 -2.04 -7.80
CA ALA A 82 12.84 -2.38 -7.20
C ALA A 82 13.98 -1.48 -7.69
N ALA A 83 14.01 -1.15 -8.99
CA ALA A 83 15.02 -0.26 -9.56
C ALA A 83 14.90 1.18 -9.05
N LEU A 84 13.71 1.63 -8.65
CA LEU A 84 13.49 2.93 -8.02
C LEU A 84 13.87 2.96 -6.53
N GLY A 85 14.42 1.88 -6.00
CA GLY A 85 14.91 1.79 -4.63
C GLY A 85 13.90 1.22 -3.62
N PHE A 86 12.70 0.84 -4.06
CA PHE A 86 11.72 0.20 -3.18
C PHE A 86 12.15 -1.22 -2.80
N GLY A 87 11.89 -1.60 -1.56
CA GLY A 87 12.12 -2.93 -1.01
C GLY A 87 10.96 -3.89 -1.23
N PHE A 88 9.76 -3.39 -1.54
CA PHE A 88 8.57 -4.17 -1.87
C PHE A 88 7.53 -3.28 -2.58
N ALA A 89 6.53 -3.93 -3.17
CA ALA A 89 5.39 -3.21 -3.75
C ALA A 89 4.08 -3.90 -3.37
N GLU A 90 3.12 -3.12 -2.85
CA GLU A 90 1.74 -3.54 -2.66
C GLU A 90 0.94 -3.11 -3.90
N LEU A 91 0.60 -4.07 -4.74
CA LEU A 91 -0.24 -3.90 -5.92
C LEU A 91 -1.71 -3.87 -5.52
N GLY A 92 -2.60 -3.53 -6.42
CA GLY A 92 -4.03 -3.42 -6.10
C GLY A 92 -4.37 -2.00 -5.57
N THR A 93 -5.51 -1.80 -4.93
CA THR A 93 -6.50 -2.81 -4.60
C THR A 93 -7.16 -3.30 -5.87
N VAL A 94 -7.23 -4.63 -6.01
CA VAL A 94 -8.04 -5.28 -7.02
C VAL A 94 -9.25 -5.95 -6.38
N THR A 95 -10.25 -6.22 -7.19
CA THR A 95 -11.49 -6.89 -6.81
C THR A 95 -11.65 -8.17 -7.64
N ALA A 96 -12.47 -9.11 -7.22
CA ALA A 96 -12.71 -10.34 -7.97
C ALA A 96 -13.17 -10.02 -9.40
N LYS A 97 -14.10 -9.09 -9.52
CA LYS A 97 -14.63 -8.60 -10.82
C LYS A 97 -13.91 -7.31 -11.23
N ALA A 98 -13.60 -7.17 -12.52
CA ALA A 98 -13.14 -5.90 -13.08
C ALA A 98 -14.18 -4.80 -12.89
N GLN A 99 -13.73 -3.58 -12.59
CA GLN A 99 -14.66 -2.46 -12.47
C GLN A 99 -14.01 -1.13 -12.86
N PRO A 100 -14.80 -0.19 -13.47
CA PRO A 100 -14.29 1.09 -13.94
C PRO A 100 -13.97 2.07 -12.80
N GLY A 101 -14.48 1.81 -11.59
CA GLY A 101 -14.46 2.75 -10.46
C GLY A 101 -15.56 3.81 -10.55
N ASN A 102 -15.39 4.90 -9.79
CA ASN A 102 -16.34 6.02 -9.79
C ASN A 102 -16.11 6.95 -10.99
N ASP A 103 -17.08 7.83 -11.27
CA ASP A 103 -17.01 8.78 -12.38
C ASP A 103 -15.86 9.77 -12.23
N ARG A 104 -15.32 10.20 -13.36
CA ARG A 104 -14.29 11.25 -13.45
C ARG A 104 -14.92 12.65 -13.48
N PRO A 105 -14.23 13.67 -12.91
CA PRO A 105 -12.93 13.63 -12.23
C PRO A 105 -13.04 13.02 -10.82
N ARG A 106 -12.03 12.25 -10.43
CA ARG A 106 -12.03 11.49 -9.18
C ARG A 106 -10.68 11.51 -8.45
N LEU A 107 -9.74 12.34 -8.92
CA LEU A 107 -8.42 12.51 -8.33
C LEU A 107 -8.04 13.99 -8.36
N PHE A 108 -7.88 14.61 -7.19
CA PHE A 108 -7.67 16.04 -7.03
C PHE A 108 -6.38 16.29 -6.25
N ARG A 109 -5.40 16.92 -6.89
CA ARG A 109 -4.18 17.35 -6.23
C ARG A 109 -4.39 18.66 -5.49
N LEU A 110 -3.82 18.75 -4.29
CA LEU A 110 -3.78 19.93 -3.44
C LEU A 110 -2.30 20.30 -3.22
N PRO A 111 -1.68 21.07 -4.15
CA PRO A 111 -0.25 21.34 -4.14
C PRO A 111 0.23 22.08 -2.90
N GLU A 112 -0.50 23.09 -2.42
CA GLU A 112 -0.13 23.88 -1.25
C GLU A 112 -0.15 23.02 0.01
N SER A 113 -1.17 22.17 0.15
CA SER A 113 -1.29 21.20 1.23
C SER A 113 -0.38 19.97 1.05
N ARG A 114 0.29 19.83 -0.08
CA ARG A 114 1.00 18.60 -0.47
C ARG A 114 0.15 17.35 -0.26
N ALA A 115 -1.09 17.39 -0.75
CA ALA A 115 -2.12 16.41 -0.49
C ALA A 115 -2.85 15.99 -1.77
N ILE A 116 -3.64 14.93 -1.66
CA ILE A 116 -4.50 14.43 -2.73
C ILE A 116 -5.83 14.01 -2.13
N VAL A 117 -6.95 14.50 -2.69
CA VAL A 117 -8.28 13.92 -2.48
C VAL A 117 -8.58 12.96 -3.62
N ASN A 118 -9.09 11.77 -3.29
CA ASN A 118 -9.48 10.79 -4.30
C ASN A 118 -10.77 10.07 -3.94
N ARG A 119 -11.57 9.76 -4.98
CA ARG A 119 -12.74 8.88 -4.93
C ARG A 119 -12.66 7.83 -6.04
N MET A 120 -11.54 7.12 -6.13
CA MET A 120 -11.25 6.21 -7.25
C MET A 120 -12.26 5.07 -7.38
N GLY A 121 -12.79 4.53 -6.26
CA GLY A 121 -13.79 3.45 -6.27
C GLY A 121 -13.24 2.12 -6.78
N PHE A 122 -11.98 1.79 -6.44
CA PHE A 122 -11.30 0.56 -6.83
C PHE A 122 -11.35 0.27 -8.35
N ASN A 123 -11.07 1.29 -9.18
CA ASN A 123 -10.90 1.05 -10.61
C ASN A 123 -9.76 0.07 -10.87
N ASN A 124 -10.07 -1.10 -11.43
CA ASN A 124 -9.10 -2.17 -11.67
C ASN A 124 -9.58 -3.15 -12.73
N ALA A 125 -8.66 -3.95 -13.26
CA ALA A 125 -8.94 -4.93 -14.32
C ALA A 125 -9.46 -6.29 -13.82
N GLY A 126 -9.61 -6.46 -12.50
CA GLY A 126 -9.99 -7.72 -11.87
C GLY A 126 -8.80 -8.59 -11.45
N ALA A 127 -9.04 -9.49 -10.50
CA ALA A 127 -8.03 -10.39 -9.95
C ALA A 127 -7.42 -11.30 -11.02
N ALA A 128 -8.24 -11.85 -11.93
CA ALA A 128 -7.78 -12.72 -13.01
C ALA A 128 -6.79 -11.99 -13.94
N ALA A 129 -7.11 -10.77 -14.37
CA ALA A 129 -6.22 -9.99 -15.25
C ALA A 129 -4.91 -9.58 -14.55
N LEU A 130 -4.93 -9.37 -13.22
CA LEU A 130 -3.69 -9.17 -12.46
C LEU A 130 -2.87 -10.45 -12.41
N ALA A 131 -3.48 -11.61 -12.13
CA ALA A 131 -2.81 -12.91 -12.10
C ALA A 131 -2.11 -13.21 -13.43
N GLU A 132 -2.82 -13.05 -14.56
CA GLU A 132 -2.25 -13.21 -15.92
C GLU A 132 -1.04 -12.30 -16.15
N ARG A 133 -1.13 -11.03 -15.71
CA ARG A 133 -0.02 -10.07 -15.87
C ARG A 133 1.18 -10.43 -15.02
N LEU A 134 0.97 -10.90 -13.80
CA LEU A 134 2.04 -11.34 -12.91
C LEU A 134 2.71 -12.61 -13.44
N ALA A 135 1.92 -13.58 -13.91
CA ALA A 135 2.44 -14.77 -14.59
C ALA A 135 3.29 -14.42 -15.82
N ALA A 136 2.80 -13.54 -16.70
CA ALA A 136 3.53 -13.04 -17.87
C ALA A 136 4.80 -12.24 -17.49
N ALA A 137 4.85 -11.67 -16.30
CA ALA A 137 6.03 -11.03 -15.74
C ALA A 137 6.98 -12.04 -15.05
N GLY A 138 6.66 -13.34 -15.02
CA GLY A 138 7.43 -14.36 -14.31
C GLY A 138 7.39 -14.20 -12.78
N VAL A 139 6.43 -13.46 -12.24
CA VAL A 139 6.26 -13.29 -10.80
C VAL A 139 5.60 -14.54 -10.24
N ALA A 140 6.18 -15.08 -9.19
CA ALA A 140 5.59 -16.10 -8.36
C ALA A 140 6.01 -15.82 -6.91
N ARG A 141 5.25 -16.28 -5.95
CA ARG A 141 5.55 -16.11 -4.54
C ARG A 141 6.97 -16.60 -4.23
N GLY A 142 7.77 -15.78 -3.55
CA GLY A 142 9.12 -16.12 -3.10
C GLY A 142 10.19 -16.21 -4.19
N ASN A 143 9.87 -15.95 -5.45
CA ASN A 143 10.81 -16.22 -6.56
C ASN A 143 11.82 -15.10 -6.87
N GLY A 144 11.66 -13.93 -6.35
CA GLY A 144 12.57 -12.81 -6.60
C GLY A 144 12.66 -12.31 -8.06
N ALA A 145 11.77 -12.72 -8.97
CA ALA A 145 11.80 -12.33 -10.40
C ALA A 145 11.77 -10.81 -10.62
N VAL A 146 11.22 -10.07 -9.66
CA VAL A 146 11.19 -8.61 -9.65
C VAL A 146 12.13 -8.02 -8.59
N SER A 147 12.99 -8.86 -7.98
CA SER A 147 14.01 -8.48 -6.98
C SER A 147 13.46 -7.82 -5.71
N MET A 148 12.22 -8.14 -5.36
CA MET A 148 11.53 -7.67 -4.15
C MET A 148 10.24 -8.46 -3.93
N PRO A 149 9.73 -8.57 -2.69
CA PRO A 149 8.40 -9.10 -2.41
C PRO A 149 7.28 -8.28 -3.05
N VAL A 150 6.23 -8.99 -3.47
CA VAL A 150 5.00 -8.43 -4.04
C VAL A 150 3.84 -8.72 -3.09
N GLY A 151 3.35 -7.68 -2.43
CA GLY A 151 2.07 -7.72 -1.74
C GLY A 151 0.91 -7.45 -2.70
N ILE A 152 -0.24 -8.03 -2.44
CA ILE A 152 -1.44 -7.79 -3.25
C ILE A 152 -2.59 -7.37 -2.34
N SER A 153 -3.06 -6.14 -2.53
CA SER A 153 -4.26 -5.63 -1.86
C SER A 153 -5.51 -6.10 -2.59
N ILE A 154 -6.41 -6.74 -1.85
CA ILE A 154 -7.72 -7.20 -2.34
C ILE A 154 -8.84 -6.45 -1.64
N GLY A 155 -9.93 -6.22 -2.34
CA GLY A 155 -11.10 -5.53 -1.85
C GLY A 155 -12.38 -6.08 -2.46
N LYS A 156 -13.54 -5.75 -1.86
CA LYS A 156 -14.84 -6.16 -2.34
C LYS A 156 -15.21 -5.45 -3.64
N SER A 157 -15.70 -6.20 -4.63
CA SER A 157 -16.30 -5.64 -5.86
C SER A 157 -17.50 -4.75 -5.52
N LYS A 158 -17.66 -3.62 -6.22
CA LYS A 158 -18.74 -2.66 -5.96
C LYS A 158 -20.13 -3.30 -6.11
N VAL A 159 -20.26 -4.17 -7.10
CA VAL A 159 -21.54 -4.84 -7.44
C VAL A 159 -21.88 -6.02 -6.51
N THR A 160 -20.94 -6.50 -5.72
CA THR A 160 -21.15 -7.61 -4.78
C THR A 160 -21.81 -7.07 -3.51
N PRO A 161 -22.95 -7.65 -3.05
CA PRO A 161 -23.57 -7.31 -1.77
C PRO A 161 -22.63 -7.54 -0.58
N LEU A 162 -22.94 -6.95 0.58
CA LEU A 162 -22.08 -7.09 1.78
C LEU A 162 -22.09 -8.50 2.35
N ASP A 163 -23.21 -9.17 2.31
CA ASP A 163 -23.39 -10.55 2.76
C ASP A 163 -22.63 -11.57 1.89
N GLU A 164 -22.35 -11.23 0.64
CA GLU A 164 -21.52 -12.02 -0.28
C GLU A 164 -20.03 -11.58 -0.26
N ALA A 165 -19.66 -10.62 0.57
CA ALA A 165 -18.32 -10.01 0.56
C ALA A 165 -17.21 -11.06 0.76
N ALA A 166 -17.37 -12.01 1.68
CA ALA A 166 -16.37 -13.03 1.98
C ALA A 166 -15.98 -13.84 0.74
N GLU A 167 -16.94 -14.29 -0.06
CA GLU A 167 -16.67 -15.09 -1.27
C GLU A 167 -16.00 -14.25 -2.38
N ASP A 168 -16.32 -12.96 -2.48
CA ASP A 168 -15.65 -12.04 -3.41
C ASP A 168 -14.16 -11.86 -3.06
N TYR A 169 -13.82 -11.72 -1.75
CA TYR A 169 -12.44 -11.71 -1.28
C TYR A 169 -11.74 -13.05 -1.48
N LEU A 170 -12.40 -14.17 -1.18
CA LEU A 170 -11.88 -15.53 -1.37
C LEU A 170 -11.56 -15.81 -2.84
N THR A 171 -12.41 -15.39 -3.76
CA THR A 171 -12.16 -15.48 -5.20
C THR A 171 -10.88 -14.75 -5.58
N SER A 172 -10.68 -13.53 -5.07
CA SER A 172 -9.46 -12.77 -5.31
C SER A 172 -8.23 -13.46 -4.69
N LEU A 173 -8.35 -13.97 -3.45
CA LEU A 173 -7.28 -14.67 -2.76
C LEU A 173 -6.82 -15.91 -3.53
N ARG A 174 -7.75 -16.79 -3.93
CA ARG A 174 -7.44 -18.04 -4.68
C ARG A 174 -6.67 -17.76 -5.97
N LEU A 175 -7.07 -16.73 -6.71
CA LEU A 175 -6.43 -16.34 -7.97
C LEU A 175 -5.03 -15.74 -7.77
N LEU A 176 -4.80 -15.04 -6.67
CA LEU A 176 -3.62 -14.18 -6.50
C LEU A 176 -2.58 -14.72 -5.50
N ALA A 177 -2.97 -15.63 -4.61
CA ALA A 177 -2.05 -16.25 -3.64
C ALA A 177 -0.79 -16.86 -4.27
N PRO A 178 -0.81 -17.49 -5.48
CA PRO A 178 0.41 -18.01 -6.12
C PRO A 178 1.43 -16.95 -6.51
N TYR A 179 1.03 -15.67 -6.56
CA TYR A 179 1.85 -14.54 -6.99
C TYR A 179 2.19 -13.58 -5.85
N ALA A 180 1.53 -13.71 -4.70
CA ALA A 180 1.63 -12.80 -3.58
C ALA A 180 2.58 -13.33 -2.51
N ASP A 181 3.56 -12.53 -2.10
CA ASP A 181 4.34 -12.80 -0.89
C ASP A 181 3.51 -12.50 0.38
N TYR A 182 2.56 -11.56 0.29
CA TYR A 182 1.50 -11.35 1.28
C TYR A 182 0.23 -10.79 0.62
N VAL A 183 -0.90 -10.96 1.28
CA VAL A 183 -2.18 -10.38 0.86
C VAL A 183 -2.62 -9.32 1.86
N ALA A 184 -3.05 -8.15 1.38
CA ALA A 184 -3.59 -7.07 2.19
C ALA A 184 -5.10 -6.96 1.99
N VAL A 185 -5.86 -7.21 3.05
CA VAL A 185 -7.33 -7.11 3.06
C VAL A 185 -7.75 -5.67 3.27
N ASN A 186 -8.28 -5.03 2.23
CA ASN A 186 -8.68 -3.63 2.25
C ASN A 186 -10.16 -3.49 2.60
N VAL A 187 -10.46 -3.33 3.88
CA VAL A 187 -11.80 -3.05 4.42
C VAL A 187 -12.02 -1.57 4.75
N SER A 188 -11.05 -0.70 4.41
CA SER A 188 -10.95 0.66 4.95
C SER A 188 -11.21 1.77 3.94
N SER A 189 -11.50 1.45 2.65
CA SER A 189 -11.73 2.48 1.63
C SER A 189 -13.02 3.26 1.90
N PRO A 190 -12.96 4.62 1.91
CA PRO A 190 -14.17 5.43 2.04
C PRO A 190 -14.96 5.54 0.72
N ASN A 191 -14.42 5.00 -0.37
CA ASN A 191 -14.91 5.23 -1.74
C ASN A 191 -15.77 4.07 -2.28
N THR A 192 -16.04 3.06 -1.46
CA THR A 192 -16.90 1.92 -1.77
C THR A 192 -18.03 1.88 -0.73
N PRO A 193 -19.30 1.99 -1.13
CA PRO A 193 -20.42 2.01 -0.20
C PRO A 193 -20.42 0.80 0.74
N GLY A 194 -20.62 1.04 2.02
CA GLY A 194 -20.74 0.01 3.05
C GLY A 194 -19.44 -0.73 3.40
N LEU A 195 -18.35 -0.54 2.65
CA LEU A 195 -17.11 -1.32 2.86
C LEU A 195 -16.54 -1.20 4.28
N ARG A 196 -16.61 0.00 4.86
CA ARG A 196 -16.09 0.26 6.20
C ARG A 196 -16.85 -0.46 7.33
N ALA A 197 -18.09 -0.91 7.07
CA ALA A 197 -18.81 -1.76 8.01
C ALA A 197 -18.13 -3.12 8.22
N LEU A 198 -17.30 -3.58 7.26
CA LEU A 198 -16.48 -4.78 7.43
C LEU A 198 -15.34 -4.61 8.47
N GLN A 199 -15.15 -3.42 9.04
CA GLN A 199 -14.22 -3.19 10.15
C GLN A 199 -14.86 -3.41 11.53
N ASP A 200 -16.20 -3.63 11.59
CA ASP A 200 -16.87 -4.04 12.82
C ASP A 200 -16.38 -5.43 13.24
N ALA A 201 -16.20 -5.65 14.53
CA ALA A 201 -15.51 -6.83 15.07
C ALA A 201 -16.05 -8.16 14.53
N ASP A 202 -17.37 -8.35 14.51
CA ASP A 202 -17.97 -9.60 14.05
C ASP A 202 -17.77 -9.83 12.54
N SER A 203 -17.99 -8.79 11.73
CA SER A 203 -17.79 -8.82 10.28
C SER A 203 -16.34 -9.07 9.91
N LEU A 204 -15.43 -8.42 10.62
CA LEU A 204 -13.99 -8.56 10.41
C LEU A 204 -13.51 -9.95 10.82
N THR A 205 -14.01 -10.49 11.95
CA THR A 205 -13.70 -11.84 12.41
C THR A 205 -14.11 -12.88 11.38
N ALA A 206 -15.36 -12.82 10.90
CA ALA A 206 -15.87 -13.76 9.90
C ALA A 206 -15.05 -13.71 8.59
N LEU A 207 -14.76 -12.51 8.12
CA LEU A 207 -13.98 -12.31 6.90
C LEU A 207 -12.54 -12.84 7.04
N LEU A 208 -11.84 -12.47 8.11
CA LEU A 208 -10.44 -12.86 8.30
C LEU A 208 -10.30 -14.36 8.54
N SER A 209 -11.16 -14.96 9.38
CA SER A 209 -11.16 -16.41 9.61
C SER A 209 -11.37 -17.19 8.31
N SER A 210 -12.25 -16.72 7.42
CA SER A 210 -12.45 -17.33 6.11
C SER A 210 -11.20 -17.23 5.23
N LEU A 211 -10.54 -16.06 5.22
CA LEU A 211 -9.36 -15.82 4.39
C LEU A 211 -8.12 -16.57 4.90
N THR A 212 -7.88 -16.60 6.21
CA THR A 212 -6.73 -17.31 6.79
C THR A 212 -6.89 -18.83 6.66
N THR A 213 -8.11 -19.35 6.84
CA THR A 213 -8.44 -20.75 6.58
C THR A 213 -8.19 -21.12 5.11
N GLU A 214 -8.65 -20.28 4.17
CA GLU A 214 -8.42 -20.52 2.74
C GLU A 214 -6.93 -20.41 2.38
N ALA A 215 -6.20 -19.47 2.95
CA ALA A 215 -4.76 -19.34 2.75
C ALA A 215 -4.03 -20.61 3.22
N ALA A 216 -4.39 -21.16 4.38
CA ALA A 216 -3.84 -22.40 4.89
C ALA A 216 -4.20 -23.61 4.00
N ARG A 217 -5.46 -23.69 3.54
CA ARG A 217 -5.92 -24.75 2.64
C ARG A 217 -5.19 -24.72 1.29
N SER A 218 -4.96 -23.54 0.74
CA SER A 218 -4.33 -23.35 -0.56
C SER A 218 -2.81 -23.51 -0.53
N ALA A 219 -2.21 -23.62 0.65
CA ALA A 219 -0.76 -23.75 0.82
C ALA A 219 -0.20 -25.09 0.35
N ALA A 220 -1.04 -26.15 0.28
CA ALA A 220 -0.67 -27.47 -0.26
C ALA A 220 0.67 -28.03 0.27
N GLY A 221 0.94 -27.84 1.56
CA GLY A 221 2.18 -28.32 2.22
C GLY A 221 3.33 -27.29 2.23
N SER A 222 3.14 -26.09 1.65
CA SER A 222 4.02 -24.93 1.85
C SER A 222 3.45 -24.00 2.95
N ASP A 223 4.20 -22.95 3.30
CA ASP A 223 3.67 -21.96 4.25
C ASP A 223 2.47 -21.21 3.66
N PRO A 224 1.40 -20.96 4.44
CA PRO A 224 0.29 -20.11 4.01
C PRO A 224 0.76 -18.72 3.57
N VAL A 225 0.05 -18.10 2.61
CA VAL A 225 0.31 -16.70 2.27
C VAL A 225 -0.09 -15.82 3.46
N PRO A 226 0.82 -14.97 4.00
CA PRO A 226 0.50 -14.08 5.10
C PRO A 226 -0.61 -13.11 4.75
N VAL A 227 -1.61 -12.95 5.62
CA VAL A 227 -2.75 -12.05 5.46
C VAL A 227 -2.59 -10.85 6.38
N PHE A 228 -2.56 -9.64 5.82
CA PHE A 228 -2.55 -8.37 6.55
C PHE A 228 -3.89 -7.67 6.41
N VAL A 229 -4.24 -6.84 7.39
CA VAL A 229 -5.48 -6.04 7.37
C VAL A 229 -5.15 -4.56 7.31
N LYS A 230 -5.77 -3.83 6.37
CA LYS A 230 -5.56 -2.38 6.21
C LYS A 230 -6.70 -1.59 6.84
N LEU A 231 -6.36 -0.80 7.85
CA LEU A 231 -7.29 -0.04 8.67
C LEU A 231 -7.44 1.42 8.21
N ALA A 232 -8.61 2.01 8.51
CA ALA A 232 -8.87 3.43 8.29
C ALA A 232 -8.25 4.27 9.42
N PRO A 233 -7.77 5.49 9.13
CA PRO A 233 -7.26 6.39 10.18
C PRO A 233 -8.37 7.00 11.04
N ASP A 234 -9.61 6.94 10.56
CA ASP A 234 -10.77 7.59 11.17
C ASP A 234 -11.45 6.71 12.26
N LEU A 235 -10.91 5.51 12.53
CA LEU A 235 -11.39 4.66 13.62
C LEU A 235 -11.10 5.29 14.98
N THR A 236 -12.00 5.05 15.94
CA THR A 236 -11.76 5.41 17.35
C THR A 236 -10.72 4.47 17.96
N ASP A 237 -10.18 4.84 19.11
CA ASP A 237 -9.19 4.02 19.80
C ASP A 237 -9.79 2.66 20.24
N GLU A 238 -11.08 2.64 20.65
CA GLU A 238 -11.80 1.42 20.98
C GLU A 238 -11.98 0.51 19.77
N ALA A 239 -12.31 1.08 18.59
CA ALA A 239 -12.45 0.31 17.36
C ALA A 239 -11.08 -0.22 16.86
N LEU A 240 -10.00 0.53 17.08
CA LEU A 240 -8.65 0.06 16.78
C LEU A 240 -8.24 -1.10 17.70
N GLU A 241 -8.58 -1.04 18.99
CA GLU A 241 -8.30 -2.10 19.95
C GLU A 241 -9.08 -3.37 19.64
N GLN A 242 -10.37 -3.25 19.31
CA GLN A 242 -11.17 -4.38 18.81
C GLN A 242 -10.58 -5.00 17.56
N ALA A 243 -10.14 -4.18 16.59
CA ALA A 243 -9.49 -4.69 15.38
C ALA A 243 -8.19 -5.45 15.68
N VAL A 244 -7.39 -5.01 16.66
CA VAL A 244 -6.19 -5.74 17.12
C VAL A 244 -6.59 -7.12 17.62
N GLY A 245 -7.54 -7.22 18.54
CA GLY A 245 -8.00 -8.50 19.10
C GLY A 245 -8.52 -9.46 18.02
N VAL A 246 -9.27 -8.95 17.05
CA VAL A 246 -9.74 -9.75 15.91
C VAL A 246 -8.58 -10.25 15.06
N VAL A 247 -7.61 -9.41 14.74
CA VAL A 247 -6.45 -9.78 13.91
C VAL A 247 -5.60 -10.85 14.60
N GLU A 248 -5.37 -10.74 15.91
CA GLU A 248 -4.64 -11.73 16.70
C GLU A 248 -5.33 -13.08 16.74
N THR A 249 -6.64 -13.09 16.93
CA THR A 249 -7.42 -14.33 17.06
C THR A 249 -7.73 -15.01 15.73
N SER A 250 -7.74 -14.26 14.62
CA SER A 250 -8.02 -14.79 13.28
C SER A 250 -6.82 -15.46 12.59
N GLY A 251 -5.63 -15.42 13.19
CA GLY A 251 -4.41 -15.92 12.56
C GLY A 251 -3.87 -15.04 11.42
N ALA A 252 -4.31 -13.80 11.32
CA ALA A 252 -3.73 -12.84 10.39
C ALA A 252 -2.29 -12.48 10.80
N ALA A 253 -1.45 -12.13 9.81
CA ALA A 253 -0.02 -11.96 10.00
C ALA A 253 0.37 -10.54 10.46
N GLY A 254 -0.54 -9.56 10.40
CA GLY A 254 -0.26 -8.20 10.83
C GLY A 254 -1.25 -7.17 10.32
N LEU A 255 -0.90 -5.91 10.56
CA LEU A 255 -1.74 -4.75 10.30
C LEU A 255 -1.08 -3.78 9.31
N ILE A 256 -1.90 -3.04 8.55
CA ILE A 256 -1.45 -1.93 7.72
C ILE A 256 -2.20 -0.67 8.15
N ALA A 257 -1.48 0.34 8.58
CA ALA A 257 -2.04 1.61 9.05
C ALA A 257 -1.32 2.80 8.40
N THR A 258 -2.01 3.64 7.62
CA THR A 258 -3.47 3.75 7.45
C THR A 258 -3.90 3.88 5.99
N ASN A 259 -5.21 3.74 5.71
CA ASN A 259 -5.81 4.22 4.48
C ASN A 259 -5.91 5.77 4.49
N THR A 260 -6.65 6.37 3.56
CA THR A 260 -6.95 7.80 3.48
C THR A 260 -8.01 8.21 4.52
N THR A 261 -7.99 9.48 4.95
CA THR A 261 -8.93 10.04 5.93
C THR A 261 -10.10 10.79 5.28
N LEU A 262 -11.23 10.82 5.96
CA LEU A 262 -12.34 11.73 5.65
C LEU A 262 -12.16 13.14 6.25
N SER A 263 -11.25 13.30 7.20
CA SER A 263 -10.92 14.61 7.78
C SER A 263 -10.27 15.52 6.73
N ARG A 264 -10.54 16.82 6.85
CA ARG A 264 -9.92 17.88 6.04
C ARG A 264 -9.01 18.78 6.89
N ALA A 265 -8.79 18.41 8.16
CA ALA A 265 -7.89 19.14 9.03
C ALA A 265 -6.48 19.22 8.43
N GLY A 266 -5.84 20.38 8.51
CA GLY A 266 -4.50 20.62 7.98
C GLY A 266 -4.43 20.91 6.47
N VAL A 267 -5.57 21.06 5.79
CA VAL A 267 -5.62 21.54 4.40
C VAL A 267 -5.44 23.06 4.39
N ASP A 268 -4.64 23.57 3.46
CA ASP A 268 -4.45 25.00 3.23
C ASP A 268 -5.79 25.67 2.85
N PRO A 269 -6.18 26.77 3.50
CA PRO A 269 -7.44 27.45 3.21
C PRO A 269 -7.64 27.84 1.74
N ARG A 270 -6.55 28.10 1.00
CA ARG A 270 -6.60 28.42 -0.43
C ARG A 270 -7.10 27.25 -1.29
N GLU A 271 -7.06 26.04 -0.77
CA GLU A 271 -7.48 24.81 -1.43
C GLU A 271 -8.78 24.23 -0.86
N ALA A 272 -9.44 24.94 0.07
CA ALA A 272 -10.64 24.47 0.77
C ALA A 272 -11.75 24.01 -0.19
N ALA A 273 -12.04 24.79 -1.23
CA ALA A 273 -13.07 24.45 -2.24
C ALA A 273 -12.77 23.13 -2.95
N ARG A 274 -11.50 22.89 -3.30
CA ARG A 274 -11.06 21.65 -3.96
C ARG A 274 -10.98 20.47 -2.98
N ALA A 275 -10.64 20.75 -1.74
CA ALA A 275 -10.61 19.75 -0.69
C ALA A 275 -12.01 19.29 -0.24
N ALA A 276 -13.05 20.09 -0.50
CA ALA A 276 -14.45 19.73 -0.22
C ALA A 276 -14.98 18.61 -1.14
N GLU A 277 -14.25 18.27 -2.21
CA GLU A 277 -14.57 17.11 -3.06
C GLU A 277 -14.72 15.83 -2.21
N ALA A 278 -15.71 15.02 -2.55
CA ALA A 278 -15.93 13.73 -1.89
C ALA A 278 -14.74 12.79 -2.08
N GLY A 279 -14.44 11.99 -1.07
CA GLY A 279 -13.39 10.99 -1.11
C GLY A 279 -12.41 11.07 0.06
N GLY A 280 -11.36 10.25 0.00
CA GLY A 280 -10.32 10.19 1.02
C GLY A 280 -9.18 11.17 0.74
N LEU A 281 -8.71 11.84 1.80
CA LEU A 281 -7.54 12.74 1.79
C LEU A 281 -6.28 11.97 2.19
N SER A 282 -5.21 12.20 1.44
CA SER A 282 -3.85 11.66 1.70
C SER A 282 -2.80 12.78 1.62
N GLY A 283 -1.59 12.49 2.04
CA GLY A 283 -0.48 13.45 2.02
C GLY A 283 -0.21 14.09 3.36
N ALA A 284 0.39 15.28 3.38
CA ALA A 284 0.88 15.92 4.59
C ALA A 284 -0.19 16.07 5.71
N PRO A 285 -1.45 16.38 5.43
CA PRO A 285 -2.47 16.48 6.49
C PRO A 285 -2.66 15.18 7.30
N LEU A 286 -2.33 14.01 6.72
CA LEU A 286 -2.50 12.71 7.38
C LEU A 286 -1.31 12.33 8.28
N THR A 287 -0.17 13.03 8.21
CA THR A 287 1.10 12.63 8.86
C THR A 287 0.95 12.36 10.35
N VAL A 288 0.32 13.29 11.08
CA VAL A 288 0.19 13.18 12.55
C VAL A 288 -0.72 12.00 12.91
N ARG A 289 -1.91 11.92 12.27
CA ARG A 289 -2.87 10.86 12.60
C ARG A 289 -2.36 9.47 12.24
N ALA A 290 -1.70 9.31 11.09
CA ALA A 290 -1.11 8.03 10.71
C ALA A 290 -0.08 7.55 11.74
N ARG A 291 0.79 8.46 12.22
CA ARG A 291 1.77 8.14 13.27
C ARG A 291 1.11 7.78 14.59
N GLN A 292 0.04 8.48 15.00
CA GLN A 292 -0.71 8.16 16.21
C GLN A 292 -1.33 6.77 16.12
N VAL A 293 -1.97 6.42 14.99
CA VAL A 293 -2.58 5.10 14.80
C VAL A 293 -1.52 4.01 14.80
N VAL A 294 -0.39 4.19 14.10
CA VAL A 294 0.71 3.22 14.12
C VAL A 294 1.24 3.02 15.53
N GLY A 295 1.50 4.09 16.29
CA GLY A 295 1.97 4.00 17.66
C GLY A 295 0.97 3.32 18.60
N PHE A 296 -0.32 3.61 18.41
CA PHE A 296 -1.39 2.96 19.17
C PHE A 296 -1.43 1.45 18.95
N LEU A 297 -1.37 1.02 17.68
CA LEU A 297 -1.38 -0.40 17.32
C LEU A 297 -0.10 -1.11 17.81
N ALA A 298 1.07 -0.54 17.53
CA ALA A 298 2.36 -1.14 17.88
C ALA A 298 2.57 -1.29 19.41
N ALA A 299 1.87 -0.50 20.21
CA ALA A 299 1.88 -0.61 21.67
C ALA A 299 0.95 -1.74 22.21
N ARG A 300 0.05 -2.30 21.37
CA ARG A 300 -0.99 -3.25 21.78
C ARG A 300 -0.86 -4.63 21.19
N THR A 301 0.05 -4.83 20.24
CA THR A 301 0.26 -6.14 19.62
C THR A 301 1.73 -6.37 19.26
N GLU A 302 2.16 -7.61 19.32
CA GLU A 302 3.47 -8.05 18.80
C GLU A 302 3.43 -8.30 17.27
N LEU A 303 2.24 -8.27 16.66
CA LEU A 303 2.10 -8.42 15.22
C LEU A 303 2.73 -7.22 14.49
N PRO A 304 3.38 -7.44 13.35
CA PRO A 304 4.01 -6.36 12.60
C PRO A 304 2.98 -5.37 12.06
N VAL A 305 3.30 -4.08 12.20
CA VAL A 305 2.53 -2.98 11.61
C VAL A 305 3.30 -2.42 10.41
N ILE A 306 2.66 -2.41 9.23
CA ILE A 306 3.15 -1.69 8.06
C ILE A 306 2.57 -0.28 8.11
N GLY A 307 3.44 0.73 8.27
CA GLY A 307 3.03 2.12 8.38
C GLY A 307 2.83 2.77 7.01
N VAL A 308 1.70 3.44 6.81
CA VAL A 308 1.42 4.21 5.59
C VAL A 308 0.54 5.42 5.88
N GLY A 309 0.81 6.52 5.21
CA GLY A 309 0.09 7.78 5.35
C GLY A 309 0.98 8.93 5.80
N GLY A 310 0.93 10.04 5.07
CA GLY A 310 1.61 11.27 5.42
C GLY A 310 3.15 11.26 5.35
N VAL A 311 3.79 10.25 4.81
CA VAL A 311 5.26 10.21 4.65
C VAL A 311 5.66 11.12 3.49
N MET A 312 5.95 12.38 3.78
CA MET A 312 6.29 13.43 2.80
C MET A 312 7.76 13.81 2.81
N SER A 313 8.50 13.37 3.83
CA SER A 313 9.92 13.60 4.06
C SER A 313 10.61 12.37 4.63
N VAL A 314 11.93 12.40 4.71
CA VAL A 314 12.75 11.36 5.36
C VAL A 314 12.43 11.29 6.86
N ASP A 315 12.22 12.45 7.48
CA ASP A 315 11.92 12.52 8.92
C ASP A 315 10.53 11.95 9.24
N ASP A 316 9.52 12.18 8.36
CA ASP A 316 8.19 11.55 8.53
C ASP A 316 8.28 10.02 8.49
N GLY A 317 9.06 9.47 7.56
CA GLY A 317 9.24 8.01 7.49
C GLY A 317 10.00 7.45 8.68
N SER A 318 11.04 8.16 9.15
CA SER A 318 11.75 7.78 10.37
C SER A 318 10.84 7.81 11.60
N ALA A 319 10.02 8.86 11.74
CA ALA A 319 9.08 8.99 12.85
C ALA A 319 7.98 7.92 12.84
N LEU A 320 7.61 7.40 11.65
CA LEU A 320 6.65 6.30 11.56
C LEU A 320 7.26 4.96 12.01
N LEU A 321 8.54 4.73 11.72
CA LEU A 321 9.30 3.58 12.24
C LEU A 321 9.56 3.72 13.74
N ASP A 322 9.94 4.92 14.23
CA ASP A 322 10.10 5.21 15.66
C ASP A 322 8.79 4.98 16.43
N ALA A 323 7.62 5.17 15.78
CA ALA A 323 6.31 4.85 16.34
C ALA A 323 5.99 3.34 16.38
N GLY A 324 6.85 2.48 15.83
CA GLY A 324 6.72 1.02 15.91
C GLY A 324 6.39 0.32 14.58
N ALA A 325 6.28 1.07 13.46
CA ALA A 325 6.15 0.40 12.16
C ALA A 325 7.37 -0.47 11.86
N ARG A 326 7.15 -1.66 11.29
CA ARG A 326 8.22 -2.55 10.81
C ARG A 326 8.61 -2.26 9.37
N LEU A 327 7.65 -1.87 8.56
CA LEU A 327 7.79 -1.47 7.17
C LEU A 327 7.03 -0.16 6.96
N ILE A 328 7.40 0.62 5.94
CA ILE A 328 6.67 1.83 5.54
C ILE A 328 6.31 1.80 4.07
N GLN A 329 5.17 2.38 3.73
CA GLN A 329 4.71 2.49 2.35
C GLN A 329 4.55 3.95 1.91
N LEU A 330 4.88 4.24 0.66
CA LEU A 330 4.78 5.56 0.06
C LEU A 330 3.71 5.59 -1.04
N TYR A 331 2.90 6.65 -1.04
CA TYR A 331 1.99 7.01 -2.13
C TYR A 331 2.15 8.49 -2.49
N THR A 332 1.44 9.37 -1.79
CA THR A 332 1.42 10.83 -2.05
C THR A 332 2.81 11.45 -1.93
N GLY A 333 3.60 11.05 -0.93
CA GLY A 333 4.98 11.52 -0.78
C GLY A 333 5.85 11.17 -1.98
N PHE A 334 5.69 9.99 -2.56
CA PHE A 334 6.41 9.63 -3.78
C PHE A 334 5.98 10.47 -4.99
N ILE A 335 4.67 10.77 -5.12
CA ILE A 335 4.18 11.64 -6.21
C ILE A 335 4.79 13.04 -6.11
N TYR A 336 4.90 13.63 -4.91
CA TYR A 336 5.42 14.98 -4.70
C TYR A 336 6.94 15.06 -4.66
N ALA A 337 7.64 14.06 -4.12
CA ALA A 337 9.08 14.09 -3.90
C ALA A 337 9.88 13.19 -4.85
N GLY A 338 9.25 12.25 -5.52
CA GLY A 338 9.88 11.33 -6.47
C GLY A 338 10.83 10.31 -5.81
N PRO A 339 11.67 9.64 -6.62
CA PRO A 339 12.60 8.61 -6.14
C PRO A 339 13.59 9.08 -5.08
N GLY A 340 13.86 10.38 -5.02
CA GLY A 340 14.74 10.97 -4.02
C GLY A 340 14.28 10.76 -2.58
N LEU A 341 12.96 10.65 -2.35
CA LEU A 341 12.42 10.32 -1.03
C LEU A 341 12.78 8.89 -0.65
N VAL A 342 12.61 7.94 -1.56
CA VAL A 342 12.94 6.52 -1.34
C VAL A 342 14.41 6.35 -1.01
N THR A 343 15.30 6.94 -1.85
CA THR A 343 16.75 6.88 -1.65
C THR A 343 17.17 7.54 -0.33
N GLY A 344 16.55 8.67 0.00
CA GLY A 344 16.82 9.40 1.25
C GLY A 344 16.43 8.58 2.48
N LEU A 345 15.26 7.93 2.45
CA LEU A 345 14.80 7.01 3.50
C LEU A 345 15.76 5.83 3.65
N ASN A 346 16.06 5.13 2.55
CA ASN A 346 16.97 3.97 2.59
C ASN A 346 18.35 4.36 3.16
N ARG A 347 18.89 5.53 2.80
CA ARG A 347 20.14 6.03 3.35
C ARG A 347 20.05 6.29 4.86
N ARG A 348 19.02 7.00 5.32
CA ARG A 348 18.80 7.27 6.74
C ARG A 348 18.69 5.98 7.56
N LEU A 349 18.00 4.98 7.03
CA LEU A 349 17.83 3.67 7.68
C LEU A 349 19.12 2.85 7.69
N ALA A 350 19.96 2.99 6.66
CA ALA A 350 21.28 2.36 6.64
C ALA A 350 22.24 2.96 7.70
N GLU A 351 22.06 4.23 8.04
CA GLU A 351 22.83 4.93 9.08
C GLU A 351 22.30 4.67 10.50
N ARG A 352 21.11 4.10 10.66
CA ARG A 352 20.43 3.80 11.94
C ARG A 352 20.01 2.32 12.01
N PRO A 353 20.95 1.37 12.13
CA PRO A 353 20.67 -0.06 12.02
C PRO A 353 19.71 -0.62 13.08
N GLY A 354 19.52 0.06 14.22
CA GLY A 354 18.59 -0.35 15.28
C GLY A 354 17.13 0.12 15.06
N LEU A 355 16.86 0.90 14.00
CA LEU A 355 15.55 1.48 13.78
C LEU A 355 14.51 0.46 13.24
N VAL A 356 14.97 -0.60 12.58
CA VAL A 356 14.11 -1.71 12.15
C VAL A 356 14.41 -2.90 13.06
N PRO A 357 13.56 -3.20 14.04
CA PRO A 357 13.78 -4.33 14.93
C PRO A 357 13.74 -5.64 14.12
N THR A 358 14.71 -6.50 14.34
CA THR A 358 14.68 -7.90 13.88
C THR A 358 13.50 -8.63 14.51
N ASP A 359 12.84 -9.49 13.75
CA ASP A 359 11.71 -10.28 14.23
C ASP A 359 12.16 -11.16 15.40
N ARG A 360 11.59 -10.96 16.59
CA ARG A 360 11.97 -11.70 17.81
C ARG A 360 11.50 -13.16 17.78
N ARG A 361 10.61 -13.55 16.86
CA ARG A 361 10.08 -14.92 16.80
C ARG A 361 11.03 -15.94 16.20
N ASN A 362 12.09 -15.53 15.52
CA ASN A 362 13.11 -16.43 14.95
C ASN A 362 14.38 -16.53 15.82
N ALA A 363 14.35 -16.07 17.06
CA ALA A 363 15.47 -16.10 18.00
C ALA A 363 15.28 -17.11 19.16
N ALA A 364 14.35 -18.06 19.00
CA ALA A 364 14.13 -19.14 19.99
C ALA A 364 14.23 -20.51 19.30
#